data_40f21a8ec8e3564bfa9d32f988552d8c
#
_entry.id   40f21a8ec8e3564bfa9d32f988552d8c
#
_cell.length_a   1.000
_cell.length_b   1.000
_cell.length_c   1.000
_cell.angle_alpha   90.00
_cell.angle_beta   90.00
_cell.angle_gamma   90.00
#
_symmetry.space_group_name_H-M   'P 1'
#
loop_
_entity.id
_entity.type
_entity.pdbx_description
1 polymer ?
#
loop_
_entity_poly.entity_id
_entity_poly.type
_entity_poly.pdbx_seq_one_letter_code
_entity_poly.pdbx_strand_id
1 'polypeptide(L)'
;MFKIGFGYDIHKLESGGKLIIGGSVVKEGIHSVAHSDGDILAHAVIDALLGAANLTDIGEMFPETEKNKDMNSMEALKLVMEKISRMGYKVMNLDTTVVCSVAKLSPFREEISKNLQSILRCDVSVKFKSGNGVGDIGTGKAIEAFAVVLVEK
;
A
#
# COMPACT_ATOMS: atom_id res chain seq x y z
N MET A 1 -18.72 -10.00 13.84
CA MET A 1 -18.94 -8.53 13.65
C MET A 1 -18.07 -8.06 12.51
N PHE A 2 -18.63 -7.30 11.55
CA PHE A 2 -17.87 -6.72 10.44
C PHE A 2 -17.37 -5.34 10.79
N LYS A 3 -16.14 -5.01 10.34
CA LYS A 3 -15.52 -3.69 10.45
C LYS A 3 -14.90 -3.29 9.14
N ILE A 4 -14.91 -2.00 8.85
CA ILE A 4 -14.29 -1.39 7.68
C ILE A 4 -13.05 -0.61 8.14
N GLY A 5 -11.98 -0.71 7.37
CA GLY A 5 -10.80 0.15 7.50
C GLY A 5 -10.56 0.89 6.21
N PHE A 6 -10.13 2.13 6.31
CA PHE A 6 -9.71 2.98 5.21
C PHE A 6 -8.25 3.37 5.41
N GLY A 7 -7.45 3.25 4.36
CA GLY A 7 -6.06 3.68 4.33
C GLY A 7 -5.80 4.62 3.16
N TYR A 8 -4.95 5.61 3.38
CA TYR A 8 -4.50 6.57 2.40
C TYR A 8 -3.02 6.89 2.64
N ASP A 9 -2.26 7.02 1.57
CA ASP A 9 -0.90 7.54 1.66
C ASP A 9 -0.54 8.32 0.40
N ILE A 10 0.39 9.26 0.55
CA ILE A 10 0.94 10.08 -0.54
C ILE A 10 2.45 10.21 -0.36
N HIS A 11 3.20 9.98 -1.43
CA HIS A 11 4.65 10.13 -1.44
C HIS A 11 5.08 11.06 -2.59
N LYS A 12 6.10 11.87 -2.32
CA LYS A 12 6.84 12.59 -3.34
C LYS A 12 7.59 11.59 -4.24
N LEU A 13 7.68 11.90 -5.53
CA LEU A 13 8.50 11.15 -6.48
C LEU A 13 9.78 11.91 -6.79
N GLU A 14 10.91 11.19 -6.86
CA GLU A 14 12.22 11.72 -7.22
C GLU A 14 12.93 10.81 -8.22
N SER A 15 13.88 11.38 -8.97
CA SER A 15 14.72 10.65 -9.92
C SER A 15 15.60 9.62 -9.23
N GLY A 16 15.91 8.54 -9.91
CA GLY A 16 16.75 7.44 -9.44
C GLY A 16 15.95 6.33 -8.78
N GLY A 17 16.62 5.22 -8.50
CA GLY A 17 16.04 4.07 -7.83
C GLY A 17 14.96 3.35 -8.62
N LYS A 18 14.00 2.78 -7.89
CA LYS A 18 12.91 1.96 -8.41
C LYS A 18 11.59 2.36 -7.78
N LEU A 19 10.53 2.38 -8.56
CA LEU A 19 9.17 2.55 -8.07
C LEU A 19 8.54 1.19 -7.81
N ILE A 20 8.24 0.92 -6.54
CA ILE A 20 7.64 -0.34 -6.06
C ILE A 20 6.19 -0.07 -5.67
N ILE A 21 5.27 -0.89 -6.16
CA ILE A 21 3.84 -0.81 -5.86
C ILE A 21 3.31 -2.22 -5.64
N GLY A 22 2.79 -2.50 -4.45
CA GLY A 22 2.26 -3.83 -4.10
C GLY A 22 3.30 -4.94 -4.28
N GLY A 23 4.56 -4.68 -3.95
CA GLY A 23 5.68 -5.60 -4.06
C GLY A 23 6.24 -5.77 -5.48
N SER A 24 5.70 -5.06 -6.48
CA SER A 24 6.15 -5.14 -7.88
C SER A 24 6.96 -3.91 -8.25
N VAL A 25 8.11 -4.09 -8.90
CA VAL A 25 8.88 -3.00 -9.52
C VAL A 25 8.19 -2.58 -10.81
N VAL A 26 7.52 -1.44 -10.81
CA VAL A 26 6.72 -0.97 -11.96
C VAL A 26 7.47 -0.01 -12.86
N LYS A 27 8.52 0.62 -12.37
CA LYS A 27 9.39 1.51 -13.15
C LYS A 27 10.76 1.65 -12.51
N GLU A 28 11.79 1.78 -13.32
CA GLU A 28 13.14 2.14 -12.91
C GLU A 28 13.44 3.60 -13.25
N GLY A 29 14.40 4.21 -12.56
CA GLY A 29 14.81 5.61 -12.78
C GLY A 29 13.95 6.65 -12.08
N ILE A 30 13.00 6.22 -11.29
CA ILE A 30 12.18 7.06 -10.40
C ILE A 30 11.83 6.25 -9.15
N HIS A 31 11.70 6.90 -8.00
CA HIS A 31 11.32 6.26 -6.75
C HIS A 31 10.38 7.13 -5.92
N SER A 32 9.65 6.47 -5.04
CA SER A 32 8.80 7.08 -4.02
C SER A 32 9.65 7.41 -2.80
N VAL A 33 9.65 8.68 -2.38
CA VAL A 33 10.46 9.15 -1.24
C VAL A 33 9.80 8.71 0.06
N ALA A 34 10.47 7.83 0.78
CA ALA A 34 10.03 7.31 2.07
C ALA A 34 11.23 6.81 2.88
N HIS A 35 11.02 6.59 4.18
CA HIS A 35 12.01 5.95 5.05
C HIS A 35 12.18 4.45 4.75
N SER A 36 11.10 3.80 4.31
CA SER A 36 11.04 2.40 3.85
C SER A 36 11.39 2.27 2.36
N ASP A 37 11.00 1.15 1.73
CA ASP A 37 11.12 0.94 0.28
C ASP A 37 10.16 1.81 -0.57
N GLY A 38 9.28 2.58 0.08
CA GLY A 38 8.36 3.52 -0.57
C GLY A 38 7.15 2.89 -1.26
N ASP A 39 6.82 1.63 -0.96
CA ASP A 39 5.63 0.96 -1.50
C ASP A 39 4.34 1.58 -0.96
N ILE A 40 3.83 2.56 -1.70
CA ILE A 40 2.68 3.35 -1.27
C ILE A 40 1.39 2.52 -1.12
N LEU A 41 1.21 1.50 -1.97
CA LEU A 41 0.03 0.64 -1.89
C LEU A 41 0.07 -0.23 -0.64
N ALA A 42 1.22 -0.82 -0.33
CA ALA A 42 1.39 -1.58 0.91
C ALA A 42 1.15 -0.71 2.15
N HIS A 43 1.62 0.55 2.15
CA HIS A 43 1.37 1.49 3.25
C HIS A 43 -0.13 1.79 3.44
N ALA A 44 -0.86 2.07 2.35
CA ALA A 44 -2.30 2.31 2.43
C ALA A 44 -3.07 1.08 2.93
N VAL A 45 -2.68 -0.12 2.48
CA VAL A 45 -3.29 -1.38 2.94
C VAL A 45 -3.01 -1.63 4.42
N ILE A 46 -1.79 -1.38 4.88
CA ILE A 46 -1.43 -1.49 6.31
C ILE A 46 -2.32 -0.57 7.15
N ASP A 47 -2.45 0.70 6.79
CA ASP A 47 -3.28 1.65 7.52
C ASP A 47 -4.76 1.24 7.53
N ALA A 48 -5.28 0.73 6.42
CA ALA A 48 -6.64 0.22 6.37
C ALA A 48 -6.85 -0.95 7.35
N LEU A 49 -5.92 -1.89 7.41
CA LEU A 49 -5.99 -3.04 8.33
C LEU A 49 -5.90 -2.62 9.79
N LEU A 50 -4.95 -1.71 10.11
CA LEU A 50 -4.78 -1.17 11.46
C LEU A 50 -6.03 -0.41 11.91
N GLY A 51 -6.61 0.42 11.05
CA GLY A 51 -7.85 1.14 11.32
C GLY A 51 -9.04 0.21 11.57
N ALA A 52 -9.23 -0.83 10.73
CA ALA A 52 -10.28 -1.83 10.91
C ALA A 52 -10.17 -2.56 12.26
N ALA A 53 -8.94 -2.85 12.71
CA ALA A 53 -8.67 -3.50 13.98
C ALA A 53 -8.68 -2.55 15.19
N ASN A 54 -8.95 -1.26 14.97
CA ASN A 54 -8.90 -0.21 15.98
C ASN A 54 -7.51 -0.11 16.66
N LEU A 55 -6.49 -0.28 15.84
CA LEU A 55 -5.10 -0.04 16.18
C LEU A 55 -4.69 1.36 15.67
N THR A 56 -3.46 1.74 15.93
CA THR A 56 -2.91 3.01 15.47
C THR A 56 -2.61 3.02 13.96
N ASP A 57 -1.63 3.73 13.51
CA ASP A 57 -1.22 3.83 12.11
C ASP A 57 0.15 3.16 11.86
N ILE A 58 0.58 3.14 10.60
CA ILE A 58 1.87 2.57 10.19
C ILE A 58 3.05 3.30 10.84
N GLY A 59 2.99 4.62 11.01
CA GLY A 59 4.06 5.41 11.59
C GLY A 59 4.32 5.11 13.07
N GLU A 60 3.28 4.78 13.82
CA GLU A 60 3.40 4.36 15.20
C GLU A 60 3.84 2.89 15.32
N MET A 61 3.35 2.02 14.45
CA MET A 61 3.73 0.60 14.47
C MET A 61 5.15 0.35 13.95
N PHE A 62 5.60 1.13 12.96
CA PHE A 62 6.93 1.07 12.35
C PHE A 62 7.55 2.47 12.31
N PRO A 63 8.00 3.01 13.46
CA PRO A 63 8.57 4.35 13.52
C PRO A 63 9.84 4.47 12.66
N GLU A 64 10.10 5.67 12.16
CA GLU A 64 11.25 6.02 11.32
C GLU A 64 12.56 5.98 12.14
N THR A 65 13.05 4.78 12.41
CA THR A 65 14.30 4.52 13.11
C THR A 65 15.32 3.86 12.17
N GLU A 66 16.60 3.83 12.53
CA GLU A 66 17.61 3.12 11.75
C GLU A 66 17.27 1.63 11.56
N LYS A 67 16.60 1.02 12.53
CA LYS A 67 16.12 -0.38 12.44
C LYS A 67 15.11 -0.59 11.31
N ASN A 68 14.26 0.40 11.03
CA ASN A 68 13.19 0.34 10.04
C ASN A 68 13.58 1.02 8.72
N LYS A 69 14.82 1.51 8.62
CA LYS A 69 15.33 2.10 7.37
C LYS A 69 15.35 1.06 6.26
N ASP A 70 14.90 1.46 5.08
CA ASP A 70 14.79 0.60 3.89
C ASP A 70 13.94 -0.67 4.11
N MET A 71 13.05 -0.66 5.10
CA MET A 71 12.18 -1.79 5.41
C MET A 71 11.32 -2.17 4.20
N ASN A 72 11.23 -3.48 3.94
CA ASN A 72 10.33 -4.03 2.93
C ASN A 72 8.87 -3.91 3.41
N SER A 73 8.08 -3.12 2.71
CA SER A 73 6.70 -2.83 3.10
C SER A 73 5.77 -4.05 2.99
N MET A 74 6.06 -5.00 2.09
CA MET A 74 5.29 -6.25 2.00
C MET A 74 5.58 -7.17 3.20
N GLU A 75 6.81 -7.16 3.73
CA GLU A 75 7.12 -7.86 4.99
C GLU A 75 6.43 -7.18 6.19
N ALA A 76 6.39 -5.83 6.21
CA ALA A 76 5.62 -5.09 7.21
C ALA A 76 4.13 -5.46 7.15
N LEU A 77 3.55 -5.59 5.94
CA LEU A 77 2.17 -6.02 5.74
C LEU A 77 1.92 -7.43 6.31
N LYS A 78 2.86 -8.37 6.12
CA LYS A 78 2.76 -9.71 6.73
C LYS A 78 2.70 -9.65 8.25
N LEU A 79 3.57 -8.84 8.88
CA LEU A 79 3.56 -8.65 10.33
C LEU A 79 2.24 -8.08 10.84
N VAL A 80 1.65 -7.12 10.13
CA VAL A 80 0.33 -6.57 10.45
C VAL A 80 -0.74 -7.65 10.34
N MET A 81 -0.73 -8.44 9.25
CA MET A 81 -1.67 -9.54 9.08
C MET A 81 -1.58 -10.58 10.19
N GLU A 82 -0.37 -10.95 10.61
CA GLU A 82 -0.18 -11.86 11.75
C GLU A 82 -0.78 -11.28 13.03
N LYS A 83 -0.55 -9.98 13.27
CA LYS A 83 -1.07 -9.28 14.46
C LYS A 83 -2.59 -9.30 14.50
N ILE A 84 -3.25 -8.86 13.43
CA ILE A 84 -4.73 -8.80 13.41
C ILE A 84 -5.37 -10.19 13.41
N SER A 85 -4.72 -11.19 12.78
CA SER A 85 -5.17 -12.59 12.82
C SER A 85 -5.13 -13.15 14.24
N ARG A 86 -4.06 -12.87 15.02
CA ARG A 86 -3.98 -13.24 16.44
C ARG A 86 -5.06 -12.55 17.29
N MET A 87 -5.52 -11.37 16.88
CA MET A 87 -6.66 -10.69 17.52
C MET A 87 -8.03 -11.28 17.10
N GLY A 88 -8.04 -12.27 16.22
CA GLY A 88 -9.25 -12.95 15.75
C GLY A 88 -9.91 -12.32 14.52
N TYR A 89 -9.24 -11.38 13.84
CA TYR A 89 -9.75 -10.78 12.62
C TYR A 89 -9.38 -11.62 11.39
N LYS A 90 -10.33 -11.70 10.47
CA LYS A 90 -10.17 -12.27 9.12
C LYS A 90 -10.49 -11.19 8.10
N VAL A 91 -9.62 -11.02 7.11
CA VAL A 91 -9.88 -10.11 5.98
C VAL A 91 -10.85 -10.79 5.02
N MET A 92 -11.92 -10.10 4.65
CA MET A 92 -12.96 -10.60 3.75
C MET A 92 -12.74 -10.14 2.32
N ASN A 93 -12.36 -8.88 2.12
CA ASN A 93 -11.93 -8.33 0.83
C ASN A 93 -11.10 -7.07 1.00
N LEU A 94 -10.34 -6.74 -0.04
CA LEU A 94 -9.59 -5.50 -0.18
C LEU A 94 -9.95 -4.83 -1.51
N ASP A 95 -10.29 -3.55 -1.47
CA ASP A 95 -10.42 -2.71 -2.65
C ASP A 95 -9.40 -1.56 -2.61
N THR A 96 -8.68 -1.34 -3.70
CA THR A 96 -7.61 -0.35 -3.77
C THR A 96 -7.68 0.50 -5.03
N THR A 97 -7.12 1.73 -4.92
CA THR A 97 -6.87 2.61 -6.06
C THR A 97 -5.49 3.24 -5.91
N VAL A 98 -4.68 3.16 -6.94
CA VAL A 98 -3.39 3.88 -7.03
C VAL A 98 -3.51 4.94 -8.11
N VAL A 99 -3.13 6.17 -7.78
CA VAL A 99 -3.07 7.28 -8.73
C VAL A 99 -1.61 7.58 -9.04
N CYS A 100 -1.20 7.32 -10.28
CA CYS A 100 0.18 7.43 -10.76
C CYS A 100 0.19 7.89 -12.20
N SER A 101 0.88 8.99 -12.50
CA SER A 101 1.01 9.52 -13.85
C SER A 101 2.33 9.15 -14.54
N VAL A 102 3.32 8.67 -13.79
CA VAL A 102 4.69 8.42 -14.30
C VAL A 102 4.90 7.03 -14.88
N ALA A 103 3.97 6.11 -14.66
CA ALA A 103 4.05 4.74 -15.16
C ALA A 103 2.66 4.21 -15.55
N LYS A 104 2.60 3.38 -16.60
CA LYS A 104 1.41 2.63 -16.92
C LYS A 104 1.36 1.37 -16.04
N LEU A 105 0.41 1.33 -15.11
CA LEU A 105 0.35 0.28 -14.08
C LEU A 105 -0.48 -0.94 -14.49
N SER A 106 -1.35 -0.82 -15.48
CA SER A 106 -2.23 -1.93 -15.90
C SER A 106 -1.51 -3.25 -16.24
N PRO A 107 -0.30 -3.26 -16.83
CA PRO A 107 0.45 -4.50 -17.06
C PRO A 107 0.84 -5.25 -15.78
N PHE A 108 0.91 -4.56 -14.65
CA PHE A 108 1.31 -5.11 -13.35
C PHE A 108 0.14 -5.53 -12.46
N ARG A 109 -1.11 -5.31 -12.90
CA ARG A 109 -2.31 -5.55 -12.08
C ARG A 109 -2.37 -6.97 -11.53
N GLU A 110 -2.14 -7.96 -12.36
CA GLU A 110 -2.21 -9.37 -11.95
C GLU A 110 -1.14 -9.72 -10.92
N GLU A 111 0.10 -9.29 -11.14
CA GLU A 111 1.21 -9.50 -10.20
C GLU A 111 0.94 -8.82 -8.86
N ILE A 112 0.54 -7.55 -8.87
CA ILE A 112 0.19 -6.79 -7.65
C ILE A 112 -0.96 -7.47 -6.90
N SER A 113 -2.03 -7.87 -7.60
CA SER A 113 -3.16 -8.57 -6.99
C SER A 113 -2.73 -9.88 -6.34
N LYS A 114 -1.91 -10.70 -7.02
CA LYS A 114 -1.40 -11.97 -6.49
C LYS A 114 -0.52 -11.75 -5.26
N ASN A 115 0.36 -10.74 -5.27
CA ASN A 115 1.20 -10.40 -4.13
C ASN A 115 0.36 -10.10 -2.89
N LEU A 116 -0.67 -9.26 -3.05
CA LEU A 116 -1.58 -8.92 -1.95
C LEU A 116 -2.43 -10.10 -1.51
N GLN A 117 -3.00 -10.86 -2.45
CA GLN A 117 -3.80 -12.06 -2.16
C GLN A 117 -3.01 -13.10 -1.37
N SER A 118 -1.73 -13.29 -1.68
CA SER A 118 -0.87 -14.26 -1.00
C SER A 118 -0.72 -13.96 0.51
N ILE A 119 -0.78 -12.69 0.88
CA ILE A 119 -0.68 -12.21 2.27
C ILE A 119 -2.05 -12.16 2.94
N LEU A 120 -3.02 -11.53 2.27
CA LEU A 120 -4.34 -11.23 2.86
C LEU A 120 -5.31 -12.41 2.82
N ARG A 121 -5.10 -13.35 1.87
CA ARG A 121 -5.94 -14.54 1.67
C ARG A 121 -7.42 -14.21 1.45
N CYS A 122 -7.68 -13.16 0.67
CA CYS A 122 -9.02 -12.69 0.33
C CYS A 122 -9.07 -12.20 -1.11
N ASP A 123 -10.26 -11.84 -1.60
CA ASP A 123 -10.41 -11.16 -2.88
C ASP A 123 -9.79 -9.76 -2.83
N VAL A 124 -9.02 -9.42 -3.85
CA VAL A 124 -8.32 -8.15 -3.99
C VAL A 124 -8.69 -7.48 -5.30
N SER A 125 -9.18 -6.24 -5.22
CA SER A 125 -9.41 -5.36 -6.36
C SER A 125 -8.30 -4.30 -6.42
N VAL A 126 -7.68 -4.15 -7.59
CA VAL A 126 -6.65 -3.13 -7.84
C VAL A 126 -7.05 -2.27 -9.03
N LYS A 127 -7.27 -1.00 -8.80
CA LYS A 127 -7.64 0.01 -9.82
C LYS A 127 -6.53 1.04 -9.95
N PHE A 128 -6.34 1.55 -11.15
CA PHE A 128 -5.34 2.55 -11.45
C PHE A 128 -5.96 3.79 -12.08
N LYS A 129 -5.45 4.97 -11.70
CA LYS A 129 -5.79 6.27 -12.26
C LYS A 129 -4.51 7.03 -12.59
N SER A 130 -4.58 7.87 -13.63
CA SER A 130 -3.44 8.70 -14.05
C SER A 130 -3.39 10.08 -13.39
N GLY A 131 -4.49 10.51 -12.79
CA GLY A 131 -4.63 11.88 -12.29
C GLY A 131 -4.93 12.92 -13.38
N ASN A 132 -5.00 12.52 -14.65
CA ASN A 132 -5.40 13.36 -15.79
C ASN A 132 -4.68 14.72 -15.89
N GLY A 133 -3.42 14.81 -15.51
CA GLY A 133 -2.64 16.05 -15.50
C GLY A 133 -3.01 17.04 -14.39
N VAL A 134 -3.85 16.64 -13.44
CA VAL A 134 -4.34 17.51 -12.36
C VAL A 134 -3.44 17.43 -11.13
N GLY A 135 -3.00 18.58 -10.65
CA GLY A 135 -2.22 18.73 -9.43
C GLY A 135 -0.86 18.01 -9.48
N ASP A 136 -0.25 17.85 -8.33
CA ASP A 136 1.07 17.22 -8.20
C ASP A 136 1.05 15.72 -8.53
N ILE A 137 -0.06 15.05 -8.31
CA ILE A 137 -0.23 13.63 -8.68
C ILE A 137 -0.30 13.47 -10.19
N GLY A 138 -1.18 14.24 -10.84
CA GLY A 138 -1.39 14.17 -12.30
C GLY A 138 -0.22 14.69 -13.12
N THR A 139 0.68 15.47 -12.52
CA THR A 139 1.90 16.02 -13.17
C THR A 139 3.18 15.26 -12.82
N GLY A 140 3.07 14.15 -12.07
CA GLY A 140 4.18 13.24 -11.80
C GLY A 140 5.13 13.67 -10.69
N LYS A 141 4.74 14.60 -9.83
CA LYS A 141 5.53 15.04 -8.68
C LYS A 141 5.29 14.17 -7.45
N ALA A 142 4.15 13.51 -7.38
CA ALA A 142 3.75 12.65 -6.28
C ALA A 142 2.91 11.47 -6.78
N ILE A 143 2.77 10.47 -5.93
CA ILE A 143 1.93 9.28 -6.11
C ILE A 143 1.06 9.12 -4.88
N GLU A 144 -0.17 8.62 -5.06
CA GLU A 144 -1.07 8.35 -3.95
C GLU A 144 -1.78 7.00 -4.10
N ALA A 145 -2.16 6.42 -2.97
CA ALA A 145 -2.91 5.17 -2.91
C ALA A 145 -4.01 5.24 -1.85
N PHE A 146 -5.10 4.53 -2.16
CA PHE A 146 -6.27 4.36 -1.31
C PHE A 146 -6.52 2.87 -1.12
N ALA A 147 -6.90 2.48 0.08
CA ALA A 147 -7.30 1.11 0.39
C ALA A 147 -8.52 1.10 1.29
N VAL A 148 -9.45 0.19 1.00
CA VAL A 148 -10.59 -0.12 1.86
C VAL A 148 -10.59 -1.62 2.11
N VAL A 149 -10.61 -2.01 3.39
CA VAL A 149 -10.74 -3.41 3.79
C VAL A 149 -12.04 -3.66 4.53
N LEU A 150 -12.62 -4.83 4.32
CA LEU A 150 -13.64 -5.40 5.18
C LEU A 150 -13.02 -6.54 5.97
N VAL A 151 -13.16 -6.49 7.28
CA VAL A 151 -12.73 -7.58 8.17
C VAL A 151 -13.90 -8.10 8.98
N GLU A 152 -13.81 -9.36 9.37
CA GLU A 152 -14.76 -10.03 10.27
C GLU A 152 -14.04 -10.51 11.52
N LYS A 153 -14.71 -10.39 12.66
CA LYS A 153 -14.30 -10.95 13.96
C LYS A 153 -15.48 -11.61 14.65
#